data_5f2b0389914f4b6f6159466738371afb
#
_entry.id   5f2b0389914f4b6f6159466738371afb
#
_cell.length_a   1.000
_cell.length_b   1.000
_cell.length_c   1.000
_cell.angle_alpha   90.00
_cell.angle_beta   90.00
_cell.angle_gamma   90.00
#
_symmetry.space_group_name_H-M   'P 1'
#
loop_
_entity.id
_entity.type
_entity.pdbx_description
1 polymer ?
#
loop_
_entity_poly.entity_id
_entity_poly.type
_entity_poly.pdbx_seq_one_letter_code
_entity_poly.pdbx_strand_id
1 'polypeptide(L)'
;KTIVISEHRLYFLMDLVDKAVYIEHGAIQKVYTGDEFRALADSERIRLGLRCFTLDNEKDEVPTKCNSGILEIDNLSVNYKNRTIFSNASFAAARGDIIAVTGRNGSGKSSFLRVLCGLMKEKAGRIVFDGKPYPYKKRRELCYMTMQDVVHQLFSDSVWEEFSLLNKTVDEQEIAKILRRLDLLDYKDKHPMTLS
;
A
#
# COMPACT_ATOMS: atom_id res chain seq x y z
N LYS A 1 34.92 -8.63 3.74
CA LYS A 1 33.62 -9.09 4.31
C LYS A 1 32.66 -9.29 3.15
N THR A 2 31.94 -10.41 3.14
CA THR A 2 30.88 -10.69 2.16
C THR A 2 29.55 -10.31 2.79
N ILE A 3 28.70 -9.60 2.05
CA ILE A 3 27.35 -9.21 2.46
C ILE A 3 26.38 -9.90 1.52
N VAL A 4 25.37 -10.58 2.08
CA VAL A 4 24.29 -11.21 1.32
C VAL A 4 22.99 -10.53 1.74
N ILE A 5 22.23 -10.02 0.78
CA ILE A 5 20.98 -9.29 1.01
C ILE A 5 19.87 -9.95 0.20
N SER A 6 18.74 -10.25 0.84
CA SER A 6 17.50 -10.63 0.18
C SER A 6 16.55 -9.43 0.20
N GLU A 7 16.20 -8.91 -0.98
CA GLU A 7 15.41 -7.68 -1.08
C GLU A 7 14.58 -7.69 -2.37
N HIS A 8 13.42 -7.06 -2.30
CA HIS A 8 12.53 -6.86 -3.45
C HIS A 8 12.69 -5.48 -4.10
N ARG A 9 13.12 -4.48 -3.32
CA ARG A 9 13.35 -3.12 -3.82
C ARG A 9 14.77 -3.01 -4.33
N LEU A 10 14.97 -3.23 -5.60
CA LEU A 10 16.29 -3.42 -6.20
C LEU A 10 17.02 -2.11 -6.50
N TYR A 11 16.30 -1.02 -6.74
CA TYR A 11 16.84 0.26 -7.20
C TYR A 11 17.98 0.82 -6.33
N PHE A 12 17.93 0.63 -5.00
CA PHE A 12 19.00 1.14 -4.12
C PHE A 12 20.21 0.21 -4.01
N LEU A 13 20.10 -1.01 -4.52
CA LEU A 13 21.20 -1.98 -4.53
C LEU A 13 21.99 -2.00 -5.84
N MET A 14 21.45 -1.41 -6.92
CA MET A 14 21.97 -1.57 -8.27
C MET A 14 23.44 -1.17 -8.39
N ASP A 15 23.85 -0.08 -7.70
CA ASP A 15 25.25 0.38 -7.72
C ASP A 15 26.18 -0.43 -6.80
N LEU A 16 25.62 -1.24 -5.91
CA LEU A 16 26.35 -1.95 -4.86
C LEU A 16 26.53 -3.44 -5.16
N VAL A 17 25.73 -4.00 -6.09
CA VAL A 17 25.66 -5.44 -6.30
C VAL A 17 26.80 -5.95 -7.17
N ASP A 18 27.60 -6.89 -6.66
CA ASP A 18 28.62 -7.61 -7.42
C ASP A 18 28.05 -8.85 -8.12
N LYS A 19 27.09 -9.53 -7.45
CA LYS A 19 26.40 -10.72 -7.97
C LYS A 19 24.95 -10.73 -7.53
N ALA A 20 24.04 -11.08 -8.45
CA ALA A 20 22.63 -11.32 -8.14
C ALA A 20 22.29 -12.80 -8.38
N VAL A 21 21.58 -13.40 -7.42
CA VAL A 21 21.13 -14.78 -7.49
C VAL A 21 19.61 -14.78 -7.64
N TYR A 22 19.13 -15.27 -8.78
CA TYR A 22 17.70 -15.42 -9.03
C TYR A 22 17.24 -16.80 -8.58
N ILE A 23 16.26 -16.81 -7.68
CA ILE A 23 15.67 -18.02 -7.10
C ILE A 23 14.21 -18.09 -7.50
N GLU A 24 13.77 -19.24 -7.99
CA GLU A 24 12.39 -19.52 -8.32
C GLU A 24 12.08 -20.98 -7.97
N HIS A 25 10.88 -21.24 -7.43
CA HIS A 25 10.45 -22.56 -6.96
C HIS A 25 11.45 -23.27 -6.03
N GLY A 26 12.13 -22.51 -5.17
CA GLY A 26 13.10 -23.03 -4.21
C GLY A 26 14.45 -23.45 -4.80
N ALA A 27 14.71 -23.15 -6.06
CA ALA A 27 15.97 -23.48 -6.75
C ALA A 27 16.64 -22.23 -7.33
N ILE A 28 17.98 -22.22 -7.34
CA ILE A 28 18.76 -21.18 -8.04
C ILE A 28 18.60 -21.43 -9.53
N GLN A 29 17.94 -20.50 -10.23
CA GLN A 29 17.75 -20.55 -11.68
C GLN A 29 18.88 -19.89 -12.43
N LYS A 30 19.40 -18.79 -11.91
CA LYS A 30 20.48 -18.06 -12.55
C LYS A 30 21.29 -17.22 -11.56
N VAL A 31 22.58 -17.10 -11.86
CA VAL A 31 23.49 -16.19 -11.18
C VAL A 31 23.97 -15.18 -12.21
N TYR A 32 23.80 -13.92 -11.91
CA TYR A 32 24.24 -12.79 -12.75
C TYR A 32 25.44 -12.12 -12.10
N THR A 33 26.36 -11.62 -12.89
CA THR A 33 27.29 -10.58 -12.45
C THR A 33 26.54 -9.27 -12.24
N GLY A 34 27.11 -8.33 -11.48
CA GLY A 34 26.49 -7.02 -11.28
C GLY A 34 26.18 -6.30 -12.59
N ASP A 35 27.10 -6.39 -13.57
CA ASP A 35 26.91 -5.75 -14.88
C ASP A 35 25.81 -6.42 -15.71
N GLU A 36 25.79 -7.74 -15.76
CA GLU A 36 24.70 -8.47 -16.43
C GLU A 36 23.33 -8.17 -15.81
N PHE A 37 23.29 -8.04 -14.47
CA PHE A 37 22.05 -7.76 -13.78
C PHE A 37 21.57 -6.34 -14.05
N ARG A 38 22.45 -5.35 -14.03
CA ARG A 38 22.16 -3.97 -14.41
C ARG A 38 21.72 -3.82 -15.88
N ALA A 39 22.26 -4.65 -16.75
CA ALA A 39 21.97 -4.63 -18.19
C ALA A 39 20.72 -5.42 -18.59
N LEU A 40 19.98 -6.01 -17.66
CA LEU A 40 18.73 -6.72 -17.95
C LEU A 40 17.72 -5.79 -18.63
N ALA A 41 17.21 -6.23 -19.78
CA ALA A 41 16.11 -5.52 -20.46
C ALA A 41 14.84 -5.54 -19.61
N ASP A 42 14.03 -4.48 -19.69
CA ASP A 42 12.77 -4.38 -18.95
C ASP A 42 11.82 -5.55 -19.20
N SER A 43 11.75 -6.03 -20.44
CA SER A 43 10.94 -7.21 -20.78
C SER A 43 11.36 -8.46 -20.02
N GLU A 44 12.67 -8.68 -19.88
CA GLU A 44 13.22 -9.80 -19.13
C GLU A 44 13.03 -9.60 -17.62
N ARG A 45 13.28 -8.40 -17.11
CA ARG A 45 13.02 -8.02 -15.72
C ARG A 45 11.58 -8.31 -15.31
N ILE A 46 10.61 -7.88 -16.13
CA ILE A 46 9.17 -8.10 -15.92
C ILE A 46 8.85 -9.60 -15.95
N ARG A 47 9.42 -10.34 -16.92
CA ARG A 47 9.23 -11.80 -17.02
C ARG A 47 9.71 -12.54 -15.77
N LEU A 48 10.78 -12.05 -15.15
CA LEU A 48 11.33 -12.60 -13.90
C LEU A 48 10.61 -12.11 -12.64
N GLY A 49 9.54 -11.29 -12.77
CA GLY A 49 8.80 -10.74 -11.64
C GLY A 49 9.61 -9.74 -10.79
N LEU A 50 10.70 -9.19 -11.34
CA LEU A 50 11.58 -8.27 -10.61
C LEU A 50 11.04 -6.84 -10.67
N ARG A 51 11.17 -6.12 -9.55
CA ARG A 51 10.81 -4.70 -9.48
C ARG A 51 11.79 -3.81 -10.27
N CYS A 52 11.40 -2.55 -10.48
CA CYS A 52 12.19 -1.56 -11.22
C CYS A 52 13.60 -1.41 -10.64
N PHE A 53 14.57 -1.23 -11.54
CA PHE A 53 15.98 -0.99 -11.21
C PHE A 53 16.28 0.49 -11.01
N THR A 54 15.43 1.38 -11.57
CA THR A 54 15.52 2.83 -11.42
C THR A 54 14.12 3.38 -11.13
N LEU A 55 14.05 4.53 -10.47
CA LEU A 55 12.79 5.23 -10.22
C LEU A 55 12.51 6.31 -11.28
N ASP A 56 13.48 6.60 -12.18
CA ASP A 56 13.42 7.75 -13.09
C ASP A 56 12.60 7.53 -14.36
N ASN A 57 12.22 6.30 -14.67
CA ASN A 57 11.58 5.93 -15.94
C ASN A 57 10.07 5.68 -15.86
N GLU A 58 9.47 5.77 -14.70
CA GLU A 58 8.01 5.73 -14.61
C GLU A 58 7.48 7.11 -15.00
N LYS A 59 7.13 7.27 -16.26
CA LYS A 59 6.19 8.34 -16.66
C LYS A 59 4.88 7.99 -16.00
N ASP A 60 4.67 8.54 -14.81
CA ASP A 60 3.37 8.54 -14.19
C ASP A 60 2.41 9.18 -15.20
N GLU A 61 1.54 8.38 -15.79
CA GLU A 61 0.33 8.93 -16.40
C GLU A 61 -0.42 9.59 -15.23
N VAL A 62 -0.25 10.90 -15.11
CA VAL A 62 -0.97 11.70 -14.12
C VAL A 62 -2.46 11.45 -14.40
N PRO A 63 -3.18 10.79 -13.49
CA PRO A 63 -4.58 10.49 -13.74
C PRO A 63 -5.30 11.80 -14.00
N THR A 64 -6.14 11.83 -15.06
CA THR A 64 -6.92 12.99 -15.42
C THR A 64 -7.73 13.42 -14.20
N LYS A 65 -7.45 14.60 -13.66
CA LYS A 65 -8.13 15.12 -12.46
C LYS A 65 -9.61 15.24 -12.76
N CYS A 66 -10.42 14.48 -12.04
CA CYS A 66 -11.86 14.69 -12.04
C CYS A 66 -12.17 15.92 -11.19
N ASN A 67 -12.82 16.91 -11.74
CA ASN A 67 -13.23 18.14 -11.05
C ASN A 67 -14.42 17.94 -10.08
N SER A 68 -14.84 16.70 -9.84
CA SER A 68 -15.95 16.36 -8.94
C SER A 68 -15.45 15.55 -7.74
N GLY A 69 -15.88 15.92 -6.56
CA GLY A 69 -15.56 15.26 -5.32
C GLY A 69 -14.34 15.88 -4.64
N ILE A 70 -14.59 16.81 -3.74
CA ILE A 70 -13.53 17.47 -2.94
C ILE A 70 -13.60 16.95 -1.52
N LEU A 71 -12.46 16.42 -1.06
CA LEU A 71 -12.21 16.17 0.37
C LEU A 71 -11.62 17.44 0.97
N GLU A 72 -12.31 18.02 1.95
CA GLU A 72 -11.82 19.20 2.68
C GLU A 72 -11.58 18.83 4.14
N ILE A 73 -10.44 19.20 4.64
CA ILE A 73 -10.05 19.07 6.04
C ILE A 73 -9.82 20.48 6.56
N ASP A 74 -10.53 20.83 7.61
CA ASP A 74 -10.54 22.18 8.16
C ASP A 74 -10.21 22.14 9.66
N ASN A 75 -9.08 22.79 10.01
CA ASN A 75 -8.60 22.98 11.39
C ASN A 75 -8.56 21.70 12.25
N LEU A 76 -8.23 20.55 11.61
CA LEU A 76 -8.22 19.27 12.26
C LEU A 76 -7.15 19.19 13.33
N SER A 77 -7.55 18.82 14.56
CA SER A 77 -6.65 18.66 15.69
C SER A 77 -6.89 17.34 16.40
N VAL A 78 -5.83 16.68 16.82
CA VAL A 78 -5.87 15.36 17.44
C VAL A 78 -5.02 15.30 18.68
N ASN A 79 -5.61 14.75 19.74
CA ASN A 79 -4.93 14.45 20.98
C ASN A 79 -4.94 12.95 21.24
N TYR A 80 -3.89 12.46 21.86
CA TYR A 80 -3.86 11.12 22.45
C TYR A 80 -3.59 11.26 23.94
N LYS A 81 -4.55 10.86 24.77
CA LYS A 81 -4.58 11.16 26.21
C LYS A 81 -4.44 12.70 26.39
N ASN A 82 -3.42 13.15 27.12
CA ASN A 82 -3.15 14.57 27.40
C ASN A 82 -2.12 15.21 26.47
N ARG A 83 -1.68 14.50 25.42
CA ARG A 83 -0.67 14.99 24.48
C ARG A 83 -1.33 15.35 23.15
N THR A 84 -1.07 16.58 22.68
CA THR A 84 -1.43 16.97 21.31
C THR A 84 -0.51 16.26 20.32
N ILE A 85 -1.09 15.54 19.36
CA ILE A 85 -0.35 14.85 18.29
C ILE A 85 -0.09 15.86 17.17
N PHE A 86 -1.14 16.54 16.71
CA PHE A 86 -1.06 17.65 15.77
C PHE A 86 -2.27 18.57 15.97
N SER A 87 -2.15 19.80 15.48
CA SER A 87 -3.19 20.83 15.58
C SER A 87 -3.30 21.62 14.29
N ASN A 88 -4.53 22.10 14.03
CA ASN A 88 -4.85 23.03 12.94
C ASN A 88 -4.43 22.54 11.54
N ALA A 89 -4.51 21.23 11.27
CA ALA A 89 -4.24 20.70 9.95
C ALA A 89 -5.41 21.03 9.02
N SER A 90 -5.11 21.68 7.91
CA SER A 90 -6.09 22.05 6.90
C SER A 90 -5.51 21.80 5.52
N PHE A 91 -6.26 21.11 4.65
CA PHE A 91 -5.96 20.95 3.24
C PHE A 91 -7.20 20.48 2.49
N ALA A 92 -7.14 20.51 1.16
CA ALA A 92 -8.17 19.96 0.28
C ALA A 92 -7.53 19.02 -0.74
N ALA A 93 -8.30 18.03 -1.17
CA ALA A 93 -7.90 17.07 -2.21
C ALA A 93 -9.09 16.81 -3.14
N ALA A 94 -8.81 16.69 -4.43
CA ALA A 94 -9.78 16.33 -5.43
C ALA A 94 -9.91 14.80 -5.55
N ARG A 95 -11.00 14.34 -6.13
CA ARG A 95 -11.18 12.93 -6.46
C ARG A 95 -10.11 12.46 -7.44
N GLY A 96 -9.44 11.35 -7.12
CA GLY A 96 -8.35 10.79 -7.92
C GLY A 96 -6.97 11.32 -7.53
N ASP A 97 -6.88 12.28 -6.59
CA ASP A 97 -5.58 12.70 -6.08
C ASP A 97 -4.90 11.58 -5.26
N ILE A 98 -3.59 11.42 -5.44
CA ILE A 98 -2.74 10.61 -4.60
C ILE A 98 -2.01 11.55 -3.64
N ILE A 99 -2.20 11.35 -2.33
CA ILE A 99 -1.67 12.25 -1.31
C ILE A 99 -0.58 11.55 -0.53
N ALA A 100 0.65 12.06 -0.60
CA ALA A 100 1.75 11.59 0.23
C ALA A 100 1.76 12.33 1.58
N VAL A 101 1.64 11.59 2.68
CA VAL A 101 1.79 12.12 4.04
C VAL A 101 3.20 11.84 4.52
N THR A 102 4.04 12.87 4.55
CA THR A 102 5.47 12.78 4.88
C THR A 102 5.78 13.39 6.25
N GLY A 103 6.95 13.09 6.78
CA GLY A 103 7.43 13.63 8.04
C GLY A 103 8.23 12.63 8.87
N ARG A 104 8.89 13.09 9.93
CA ARG A 104 9.72 12.27 10.83
C ARG A 104 8.91 11.16 11.51
N ASN A 105 9.62 10.12 11.98
CA ASN A 105 8.98 9.09 12.81
C ASN A 105 8.43 9.73 14.10
N GLY A 106 7.21 9.32 14.48
CA GLY A 106 6.50 9.91 15.63
C GLY A 106 5.80 11.25 15.36
N SER A 107 5.85 11.82 14.14
CA SER A 107 5.20 13.09 13.81
C SER A 107 3.67 13.06 13.73
N GLY A 108 3.05 11.88 13.88
CA GLY A 108 1.59 11.75 13.86
C GLY A 108 0.98 11.29 12.54
N LYS A 109 1.78 10.90 11.53
CA LYS A 109 1.28 10.42 10.21
C LYS A 109 0.22 9.32 10.33
N SER A 110 0.54 8.25 11.06
CA SER A 110 -0.40 7.14 11.27
C SER A 110 -1.65 7.57 12.06
N SER A 111 -1.51 8.49 13.00
CA SER A 111 -2.64 9.05 13.74
C SER A 111 -3.54 9.88 12.82
N PHE A 112 -2.94 10.65 11.93
CA PHE A 112 -3.67 11.43 10.93
C PHE A 112 -4.48 10.50 10.01
N LEU A 113 -3.87 9.44 9.45
CA LEU A 113 -4.57 8.46 8.64
C LEU A 113 -5.71 7.76 9.42
N ARG A 114 -5.47 7.38 10.68
CA ARG A 114 -6.51 6.78 11.53
C ARG A 114 -7.69 7.73 11.76
N VAL A 115 -7.44 9.02 11.88
CA VAL A 115 -8.52 10.02 12.01
C VAL A 115 -9.28 10.15 10.69
N LEU A 116 -8.61 10.20 9.54
CA LEU A 116 -9.26 10.23 8.24
C LEU A 116 -10.17 9.02 8.03
N CYS A 117 -9.70 7.83 8.38
CA CYS A 117 -10.48 6.59 8.27
C CYS A 117 -11.51 6.40 9.39
N GLY A 118 -11.67 7.35 10.31
CA GLY A 118 -12.65 7.25 11.41
C GLY A 118 -12.29 6.20 12.46
N LEU A 119 -11.05 5.75 12.54
CA LEU A 119 -10.53 4.83 13.57
C LEU A 119 -10.12 5.58 14.85
N MET A 120 -9.92 6.88 14.74
CA MET A 120 -9.64 7.78 15.86
C MET A 120 -10.50 9.03 15.71
N LYS A 121 -11.07 9.51 16.85
CA LYS A 121 -11.88 10.72 16.85
C LYS A 121 -10.98 11.96 16.92
N GLU A 122 -11.27 12.96 16.12
CA GLU A 122 -10.69 14.29 16.21
C GLU A 122 -11.08 14.99 17.52
N LYS A 123 -10.18 15.85 18.04
CA LYS A 123 -10.47 16.76 19.14
C LYS A 123 -11.24 17.98 18.66
N ALA A 124 -10.83 18.53 17.52
CA ALA A 124 -11.42 19.71 16.90
C ALA A 124 -11.26 19.66 15.39
N GLY A 125 -11.97 20.51 14.69
CA GLY A 125 -11.98 20.59 13.24
C GLY A 125 -13.07 19.73 12.60
N ARG A 126 -13.09 19.70 11.29
CA ARG A 126 -14.09 18.94 10.52
C ARG A 126 -13.49 18.33 9.27
N ILE A 127 -14.11 17.26 8.81
CA ILE A 127 -13.83 16.61 7.54
C ILE A 127 -15.10 16.65 6.72
N VAL A 128 -15.00 17.18 5.53
CA VAL A 128 -16.10 17.40 4.59
C VAL A 128 -15.78 16.69 3.30
N PHE A 129 -16.72 16.00 2.72
CA PHE A 129 -16.59 15.39 1.39
C PHE A 129 -17.82 15.80 0.56
N ASP A 130 -17.57 16.38 -0.62
CA ASP A 130 -18.61 16.94 -1.50
C ASP A 130 -19.59 17.88 -0.76
N GLY A 131 -19.03 18.78 0.04
CA GLY A 131 -19.81 19.74 0.83
C GLY A 131 -20.58 19.15 2.02
N LYS A 132 -20.50 17.84 2.26
CA LYS A 132 -21.19 17.16 3.38
C LYS A 132 -20.21 16.81 4.49
N PRO A 133 -20.51 17.16 5.75
CA PRO A 133 -19.66 16.76 6.88
C PRO A 133 -19.76 15.25 7.14
N TYR A 134 -18.59 14.62 7.32
CA TYR A 134 -18.50 13.20 7.65
C TYR A 134 -17.96 13.00 9.07
N PRO A 135 -18.85 12.76 10.06
CA PRO A 135 -18.44 12.45 11.42
C PRO A 135 -17.67 11.12 11.47
N TYR A 136 -16.77 10.97 12.44
CA TYR A 136 -15.79 9.88 12.50
C TYR A 136 -16.41 8.47 12.37
N LYS A 137 -17.62 8.24 12.90
CA LYS A 137 -18.30 6.93 12.79
C LYS A 137 -18.65 6.55 11.35
N LYS A 138 -19.08 7.53 10.55
CA LYS A 138 -19.47 7.30 9.14
C LYS A 138 -18.27 7.16 8.22
N ARG A 139 -17.12 7.73 8.56
CA ARG A 139 -15.90 7.63 7.73
C ARG A 139 -15.41 6.19 7.58
N ARG A 140 -15.63 5.33 8.57
CA ARG A 140 -15.27 3.91 8.50
C ARG A 140 -15.96 3.14 7.38
N GLU A 141 -17.12 3.60 6.94
CA GLU A 141 -17.88 2.99 5.83
C GLU A 141 -17.34 3.42 4.45
N LEU A 142 -16.58 4.53 4.40
CA LEU A 142 -16.07 5.13 3.17
C LEU A 142 -14.58 4.91 2.94
N CYS A 143 -13.87 4.49 3.96
CA CYS A 143 -12.41 4.42 3.94
C CYS A 143 -11.90 3.01 4.18
N TYR A 144 -10.88 2.62 3.42
CA TYR A 144 -10.07 1.46 3.71
C TYR A 144 -8.68 1.90 4.17
N MET A 145 -8.12 1.19 5.12
CA MET A 145 -6.77 1.46 5.62
C MET A 145 -5.96 0.17 5.61
N THR A 146 -4.88 0.17 4.84
CA THR A 146 -3.89 -0.90 4.93
C THR A 146 -2.85 -0.54 6.00
N MET A 147 -2.67 -1.41 6.98
CA MET A 147 -1.71 -1.22 8.06
C MET A 147 -0.28 -1.47 7.54
N GLN A 148 0.72 -0.91 8.22
CA GLN A 148 2.13 -1.17 7.91
C GLN A 148 2.48 -2.66 8.06
N ASP A 149 1.93 -3.31 9.08
CA ASP A 149 1.95 -4.74 9.26
C ASP A 149 0.60 -5.32 8.83
N VAL A 150 0.55 -5.81 7.60
CA VAL A 150 -0.67 -6.33 6.96
C VAL A 150 -1.12 -7.63 7.61
N VAL A 151 -0.20 -8.38 8.20
CA VAL A 151 -0.47 -9.66 8.87
C VAL A 151 -1.55 -9.52 9.94
N HIS A 152 -1.57 -8.40 10.66
CA HIS A 152 -2.59 -8.12 11.68
C HIS A 152 -3.98 -7.79 11.11
N GLN A 153 -4.14 -7.79 9.79
CA GLN A 153 -5.42 -7.54 9.12
C GLN A 153 -5.98 -8.79 8.42
N LEU A 154 -5.28 -9.91 8.53
CA LEU A 154 -5.70 -11.19 7.96
C LEU A 154 -6.33 -12.04 9.08
N PHE A 155 -7.60 -12.36 8.96
CA PHE A 155 -8.40 -13.00 10.02
C PHE A 155 -9.00 -14.34 9.62
N SER A 156 -8.98 -14.68 8.33
CA SER A 156 -9.63 -15.88 7.81
C SER A 156 -8.68 -17.07 7.74
N ASP A 157 -9.25 -18.26 7.75
CA ASP A 157 -8.52 -19.52 7.62
C ASP A 157 -8.07 -19.79 6.17
N SER A 158 -8.63 -19.06 5.19
CA SER A 158 -8.24 -19.19 3.78
C SER A 158 -8.18 -17.84 3.08
N VAL A 159 -7.39 -17.77 2.00
CA VAL A 159 -7.31 -16.60 1.12
C VAL A 159 -8.69 -16.27 0.53
N TRP A 160 -9.48 -17.29 0.21
CA TRP A 160 -10.83 -17.11 -0.34
C TRP A 160 -11.78 -16.46 0.68
N GLU A 161 -11.77 -16.94 1.90
CA GLU A 161 -12.66 -16.43 2.95
C GLU A 161 -12.33 -14.99 3.34
N GLU A 162 -11.07 -14.56 3.21
CA GLU A 162 -10.68 -13.18 3.49
C GLU A 162 -11.46 -12.16 2.65
N PHE A 163 -11.79 -12.50 1.40
CA PHE A 163 -12.66 -11.66 0.56
C PHE A 163 -14.11 -11.64 1.05
N SER A 164 -14.59 -12.72 1.65
CA SER A 164 -15.96 -12.83 2.15
C SER A 164 -16.19 -12.05 3.44
N LEU A 165 -15.15 -11.82 4.25
CA LEU A 165 -15.24 -11.02 5.48
C LEU A 165 -15.59 -9.55 5.20
N LEU A 166 -15.10 -9.01 4.09
CA LEU A 166 -15.26 -7.60 3.75
C LEU A 166 -16.61 -7.29 3.10
N ASN A 167 -17.20 -8.26 2.41
CA ASN A 167 -18.44 -8.03 1.66
C ASN A 167 -19.22 -9.34 1.47
N LYS A 168 -20.38 -9.46 2.10
CA LYS A 168 -21.29 -10.63 1.95
C LYS A 168 -21.89 -10.78 0.57
N THR A 169 -21.64 -9.82 -0.34
CA THR A 169 -22.25 -9.75 -1.68
C THR A 169 -21.21 -9.70 -2.81
N VAL A 170 -19.95 -10.07 -2.54
CA VAL A 170 -18.94 -10.10 -3.62
C VAL A 170 -19.20 -11.30 -4.51
N ASP A 171 -19.26 -11.07 -5.82
CA ASP A 171 -19.38 -12.11 -6.84
C ASP A 171 -18.15 -13.01 -6.81
N GLU A 172 -18.36 -14.32 -6.66
CA GLU A 172 -17.28 -15.32 -6.68
C GLU A 172 -16.44 -15.27 -7.96
N GLN A 173 -17.04 -14.89 -9.08
CA GLN A 173 -16.31 -14.71 -10.35
C GLN A 173 -15.34 -13.55 -10.29
N GLU A 174 -15.70 -12.49 -9.59
CA GLU A 174 -14.85 -11.31 -9.43
C GLU A 174 -13.68 -11.61 -8.47
N ILE A 175 -13.93 -12.34 -7.37
CA ILE A 175 -12.87 -12.83 -6.48
C ILE A 175 -11.89 -13.69 -7.28
N ALA A 176 -12.38 -14.68 -8.04
CA ALA A 176 -11.53 -15.55 -8.84
C ALA A 176 -10.70 -14.78 -9.88
N LYS A 177 -11.27 -13.73 -10.48
CA LYS A 177 -10.55 -12.85 -11.42
C LYS A 177 -9.42 -12.09 -10.73
N ILE A 178 -9.67 -11.56 -9.54
CA ILE A 178 -8.64 -10.85 -8.75
C ILE A 178 -7.52 -11.81 -8.37
N LEU A 179 -7.87 -12.99 -7.84
CA LEU A 179 -6.90 -14.01 -7.44
C LEU A 179 -6.02 -14.49 -8.61
N ARG A 180 -6.60 -14.66 -9.81
CA ARG A 180 -5.80 -14.96 -11.02
C ARG A 180 -4.81 -13.87 -11.37
N ARG A 181 -5.22 -12.58 -11.26
CA ARG A 181 -4.32 -11.45 -11.54
C ARG A 181 -3.17 -11.32 -10.55
N LEU A 182 -3.35 -11.88 -9.36
CA LEU A 182 -2.35 -11.87 -8.28
C LEU A 182 -1.56 -13.19 -8.20
N ASP A 183 -1.80 -14.15 -9.11
CA ASP A 183 -1.24 -15.51 -9.08
C ASP A 183 -1.52 -16.26 -7.76
N LEU A 184 -2.68 -15.96 -7.14
CA LEU A 184 -3.10 -16.55 -5.86
C LEU A 184 -4.22 -17.58 -5.98
N LEU A 185 -4.77 -17.82 -7.18
CA LEU A 185 -5.94 -18.68 -7.32
C LEU A 185 -5.67 -20.13 -6.86
N ASP A 186 -4.49 -20.67 -7.15
CA ASP A 186 -4.08 -22.01 -6.73
C ASP A 186 -3.83 -22.13 -5.23
N TYR A 187 -3.76 -21.00 -4.54
CA TYR A 187 -3.55 -20.91 -3.10
C TYR A 187 -4.82 -20.46 -2.35
N LYS A 188 -5.97 -20.41 -3.01
CA LYS A 188 -7.22 -19.86 -2.46
C LYS A 188 -7.67 -20.50 -1.14
N ASP A 189 -7.40 -21.81 -0.98
CA ASP A 189 -7.77 -22.60 0.19
C ASP A 189 -6.66 -22.64 1.27
N LYS A 190 -5.53 -21.98 1.02
CA LYS A 190 -4.43 -21.91 2.00
C LYS A 190 -4.64 -20.75 2.96
N HIS A 191 -4.15 -20.94 4.19
CA HIS A 191 -4.14 -19.87 5.17
C HIS A 191 -3.26 -18.70 4.69
N PRO A 192 -3.74 -17.43 4.73
CA PRO A 192 -3.01 -16.28 4.19
C PRO A 192 -1.60 -16.12 4.75
N MET A 193 -1.40 -16.47 6.01
CA MET A 193 -0.11 -16.40 6.70
C MET A 193 0.94 -17.41 6.20
N THR A 194 0.54 -18.39 5.41
CA THR A 194 1.47 -19.37 4.80
C THR A 194 2.01 -18.94 3.47
N LEU A 195 1.50 -17.84 2.93
CA LEU A 195 1.98 -17.23 1.71
C LEU A 195 3.17 -16.32 2.02
N SER A 196 4.28 -16.56 1.37
CA SER A 196 5.51 -15.75 1.49
C SER A 196 5.60 -14.70 0.39
#